data_1063b8efc76758c933eef7ecee63b0cd
#
_entry.id   1063b8efc76758c933eef7ecee63b0cd
#
_cell.length_a   1.000
_cell.length_b   1.000
_cell.length_c   1.000
_cell.angle_alpha   90.00
_cell.angle_beta   90.00
_cell.angle_gamma   90.00
#
_symmetry.space_group_name_H-M   'P 1'
#
loop_
_entity.id
_entity.type
_entity.pdbx_description
1 polymer ?
#
loop_
_entity_poly.entity_id
_entity_poly.type
_entity_poly.pdbx_seq_one_letter_code
_entity_poly.pdbx_strand_id
1 'polypeptide(L)'
;MVIRVKWLPLKALGGNWVGINLFGIIIMAETASREVYWHEKIHTMQMKETWFIGFYLIYILEFLFRMGYYRITRPYKKPEAKQKNLWMYSYKNISFEREAYAMAYEIGYNNAIREPYGWVDYV
;
A
#
# COMPACT_ATOMS: atom_id res chain seq x y z
N MET A 1 2.45 7.83 15.15
CA MET A 1 3.38 7.03 15.97
C MET A 1 4.08 6.00 15.10
N VAL A 2 5.38 5.87 15.26
CA VAL A 2 6.18 4.88 14.52
C VAL A 2 6.83 3.95 15.54
N ILE A 3 6.67 2.63 15.34
CA ILE A 3 7.28 1.61 16.19
C ILE A 3 8.27 0.83 15.32
N ARG A 4 9.54 0.78 15.73
CA ARG A 4 10.57 0.01 15.05
C ARG A 4 10.82 -1.29 15.80
N VAL A 5 10.81 -2.40 15.07
CA VAL A 5 11.00 -3.73 15.65
C VAL A 5 12.13 -4.46 14.92
N LYS A 6 12.82 -5.36 15.64
CA LYS A 6 13.88 -6.15 15.02
C LYS A 6 13.35 -7.16 14.02
N TRP A 7 12.11 -7.57 14.18
CA TRP A 7 11.51 -8.63 13.41
C TRP A 7 10.01 -8.41 13.29
N LEU A 8 9.46 -8.58 12.10
CA LEU A 8 8.03 -8.52 11.86
C LEU A 8 7.51 -9.94 11.62
N PRO A 9 6.57 -10.43 12.45
CA PRO A 9 6.02 -11.78 12.30
C PRO A 9 5.20 -11.97 11.02
N LEU A 10 5.00 -10.92 10.25
CA LEU A 10 4.18 -10.92 9.04
C LEU A 10 4.81 -11.63 7.85
N LYS A 11 6.06 -12.10 7.96
CA LYS A 11 6.66 -12.99 6.96
C LYS A 11 5.79 -14.23 6.72
N ALA A 12 5.06 -14.67 7.73
CA ALA A 12 4.17 -15.82 7.64
C ALA A 12 2.97 -15.58 6.71
N LEU A 13 2.67 -14.34 6.36
CA LEU A 13 1.57 -13.98 5.46
C LEU A 13 2.00 -13.93 3.98
N GLY A 14 3.19 -14.43 3.66
CA GLY A 14 3.61 -14.66 2.28
C GLY A 14 4.32 -13.52 1.59
N GLY A 15 4.96 -12.61 2.30
CA GLY A 15 5.71 -11.52 1.70
C GLY A 15 6.85 -11.00 2.57
N ASN A 16 7.77 -10.25 1.95
CA ASN A 16 8.83 -9.54 2.66
C ASN A 16 8.27 -8.24 3.23
N TRP A 17 7.39 -8.36 4.20
CA TRP A 17 6.76 -7.22 4.85
C TRP A 17 7.76 -6.57 5.80
N VAL A 18 8.20 -5.36 5.46
CA VAL A 18 9.13 -4.58 6.28
C VAL A 18 8.42 -3.44 7.01
N GLY A 19 7.13 -3.24 6.74
CA GLY A 19 6.33 -2.24 7.43
C GLY A 19 4.83 -2.50 7.28
N ILE A 20 4.06 -2.02 8.24
CA ILE A 20 2.59 -2.10 8.22
C ILE A 20 2.03 -0.88 8.93
N ASN A 21 0.86 -0.43 8.52
CA ASN A 21 0.15 0.67 9.15
C ASN A 21 -1.19 0.16 9.70
N LEU A 22 -1.36 0.27 11.00
CA LEU A 22 -2.59 -0.11 11.70
C LEU A 22 -3.20 1.14 12.31
N PHE A 23 -4.26 1.66 11.69
CA PHE A 23 -5.02 2.83 12.16
C PHE A 23 -4.13 4.05 12.42
N GLY A 24 -3.08 4.24 11.58
CA GLY A 24 -2.14 5.34 11.72
C GLY A 24 -0.90 5.02 12.55
N ILE A 25 -0.84 3.85 13.18
CA ILE A 25 0.35 3.39 13.89
C ILE A 25 1.21 2.61 12.91
N ILE A 26 2.41 3.12 12.65
CA ILE A 26 3.35 2.50 11.71
C ILE A 26 4.29 1.58 12.47
N ILE A 27 4.30 0.31 12.13
CA ILE A 27 5.21 -0.68 12.70
C ILE A 27 6.18 -1.08 11.58
N MET A 28 7.47 -0.85 11.80
CA MET A 28 8.51 -1.06 10.79
C MET A 28 9.62 -1.94 11.34
N ALA A 29 10.25 -2.73 10.46
CA ALA A 29 11.50 -3.38 10.80
C ALA A 29 12.59 -2.33 10.99
N GLU A 30 13.57 -2.59 11.88
CA GLU A 30 14.69 -1.67 12.11
C GLU A 30 15.50 -1.44 10.84
N THR A 31 15.54 -2.44 9.94
CA THR A 31 16.26 -2.39 8.67
C THR A 31 15.45 -1.74 7.56
N ALA A 32 14.21 -1.34 7.81
CA ALA A 32 13.36 -0.75 6.79
C ALA A 32 13.90 0.60 6.34
N SER A 33 13.82 0.85 5.04
CA SER A 33 14.32 2.08 4.44
C SER A 33 13.39 3.26 4.74
N ARG A 34 13.88 4.46 4.43
CA ARG A 34 13.11 5.70 4.54
C ARG A 34 11.86 5.66 3.63
N GLU A 35 11.96 5.03 2.48
CA GLU A 35 10.85 4.89 1.53
C GLU A 35 9.71 4.07 2.13
N VAL A 36 10.03 3.05 2.92
CA VAL A 36 9.01 2.26 3.63
C VAL A 36 8.24 3.14 4.61
N TYR A 37 8.96 4.00 5.36
CA TYR A 37 8.30 4.94 6.27
C TYR A 37 7.34 5.88 5.53
N TRP A 38 7.79 6.47 4.41
CA TRP A 38 6.95 7.40 3.65
C TRP A 38 5.77 6.70 2.98
N HIS A 39 5.97 5.46 2.53
CA HIS A 39 4.88 4.64 2.00
C HIS A 39 3.77 4.48 3.05
N GLU A 40 4.14 4.08 4.25
CA GLU A 40 3.16 3.90 5.34
C GLU A 40 2.57 5.23 5.80
N LYS A 41 3.34 6.31 5.73
CA LYS A 41 2.85 7.65 6.08
C LYS A 41 1.78 8.12 5.10
N ILE A 42 1.93 7.80 3.82
CA ILE A 42 0.89 8.09 2.81
C ILE A 42 -0.40 7.35 3.17
N HIS A 43 -0.32 6.09 3.59
CA HIS A 43 -1.49 5.36 4.06
C HIS A 43 -2.16 6.03 5.26
N THR A 44 -1.38 6.60 6.19
CA THR A 44 -1.97 7.36 7.29
C THR A 44 -2.80 8.55 6.78
N MET A 45 -2.30 9.26 5.77
CA MET A 45 -3.05 10.37 5.17
C MET A 45 -4.33 9.88 4.47
N GLN A 46 -4.23 8.77 3.74
CA GLN A 46 -5.39 8.14 3.11
C GLN A 46 -6.42 7.69 4.15
N MET A 47 -5.97 7.14 5.27
CA MET A 47 -6.85 6.74 6.37
C MET A 47 -7.61 7.93 6.94
N LYS A 48 -6.92 9.06 7.16
CA LYS A 48 -7.57 10.27 7.67
C LYS A 48 -8.64 10.79 6.70
N GLU A 49 -8.42 10.67 5.40
CA GLU A 49 -9.36 11.10 4.38
C GLU A 49 -10.60 10.21 4.30
N THR A 50 -10.50 8.98 4.72
CA THR A 50 -11.56 7.97 4.60
C THR A 50 -12.10 7.52 5.95
N TRP A 51 -11.86 8.31 7.01
CA TRP A 51 -12.34 8.03 8.38
C TRP A 51 -11.83 6.71 8.95
N PHE A 52 -10.63 6.28 8.60
CA PHE A 52 -9.93 5.05 9.02
C PHE A 52 -10.69 3.78 8.63
N ILE A 53 -11.91 3.58 9.13
CA ILE A 53 -12.73 2.40 8.78
C ILE A 53 -13.01 2.37 7.28
N GLY A 54 -13.31 3.53 6.69
CA GLY A 54 -13.51 3.65 5.24
C GLY A 54 -12.30 3.21 4.42
N PHE A 55 -11.09 3.52 4.91
CA PHE A 55 -9.87 3.05 4.26
C PHE A 55 -9.88 1.52 4.09
N TYR A 56 -10.13 0.79 5.17
CA TYR A 56 -10.12 -0.67 5.13
C TYR A 56 -11.26 -1.23 4.27
N LEU A 57 -12.44 -0.62 4.33
CA LEU A 57 -13.55 -1.06 3.49
C LEU A 57 -13.26 -0.87 2.00
N ILE A 58 -12.79 0.30 1.61
CA ILE A 58 -12.44 0.58 0.22
C ILE A 58 -11.28 -0.32 -0.23
N TYR A 59 -10.28 -0.49 0.63
CA TYR A 59 -9.12 -1.33 0.37
C TYR A 59 -9.53 -2.77 0.04
N ILE A 60 -10.37 -3.36 0.90
CA ILE A 60 -10.82 -4.75 0.72
C ILE A 60 -11.71 -4.87 -0.52
N LEU A 61 -12.66 -3.96 -0.70
CA LEU A 61 -13.57 -4.00 -1.84
C LEU A 61 -12.82 -3.85 -3.16
N GLU A 62 -11.88 -2.92 -3.22
CA GLU A 62 -11.07 -2.73 -4.43
C GLU A 62 -10.19 -3.95 -4.68
N PHE A 63 -9.59 -4.51 -3.64
CA PHE A 63 -8.77 -5.72 -3.75
C PHE A 63 -9.56 -6.89 -4.34
N LEU A 64 -10.76 -7.14 -3.81
CA LEU A 64 -11.61 -8.23 -4.29
C LEU A 64 -12.06 -8.01 -5.73
N PHE A 65 -12.43 -6.78 -6.07
CA PHE A 65 -12.80 -6.42 -7.44
C PHE A 65 -11.64 -6.68 -8.40
N ARG A 66 -10.44 -6.24 -8.04
CA ARG A 66 -9.27 -6.41 -8.89
C ARG A 66 -8.86 -7.87 -9.02
N MET A 67 -8.99 -8.65 -7.95
CA MET A 67 -8.74 -10.09 -8.03
C MET A 67 -9.66 -10.77 -9.03
N GLY A 68 -10.95 -10.47 -8.98
CA GLY A 68 -11.92 -11.02 -9.94
C GLY A 68 -11.64 -10.59 -11.36
N TYR A 69 -11.38 -9.30 -11.56
CA TYR A 69 -11.08 -8.73 -12.88
C TYR A 69 -9.80 -9.31 -13.47
N TYR A 70 -8.72 -9.36 -12.67
CA TYR A 70 -7.43 -9.86 -13.17
C TYR A 70 -7.40 -11.38 -13.32
N ARG A 71 -8.24 -12.10 -12.61
CA ARG A 71 -8.40 -13.54 -12.84
C ARG A 71 -8.93 -13.82 -14.24
N ILE A 72 -9.79 -12.95 -14.75
CA ILE A 72 -10.37 -13.07 -16.09
C ILE A 72 -9.39 -12.57 -17.15
N THR A 73 -8.81 -11.38 -16.96
CA THR A 73 -7.95 -10.73 -17.96
C THR A 73 -6.50 -11.23 -17.93
N ARG A 74 -6.05 -11.76 -16.81
CA ARG A 74 -4.71 -12.35 -16.62
C ARG A 74 -3.53 -11.48 -17.02
N PRO A 75 -3.49 -10.19 -16.66
CA PRO A 75 -2.35 -9.33 -17.02
C PRO A 75 -1.05 -9.74 -16.34
N TYR A 76 -1.14 -10.43 -15.18
CA TYR A 76 0.02 -10.91 -14.45
C TYR A 76 0.79 -12.03 -15.18
N LYS A 77 0.19 -12.64 -16.20
CA LYS A 77 0.84 -13.68 -17.02
C LYS A 77 1.66 -13.11 -18.18
N LYS A 78 1.54 -11.82 -18.46
CA LYS A 78 2.29 -11.18 -19.52
C LYS A 78 3.78 -11.11 -19.16
N PRO A 79 4.71 -11.23 -20.15
CA PRO A 79 6.15 -11.18 -19.87
C PRO A 79 6.60 -9.90 -19.18
N GLU A 80 6.00 -8.76 -19.49
CA GLU A 80 6.33 -7.46 -18.93
C GLU A 80 5.82 -7.24 -17.50
N ALA A 81 4.93 -8.11 -16.99
CA ALA A 81 4.37 -7.96 -15.66
C ALA A 81 5.44 -8.18 -14.57
N LYS A 82 5.61 -7.23 -13.68
CA LYS A 82 6.54 -7.33 -12.55
C LYS A 82 6.06 -8.34 -11.51
N GLN A 83 4.75 -8.39 -11.29
CA GLN A 83 4.14 -9.35 -10.37
C GLN A 83 3.52 -10.48 -11.18
N LYS A 84 3.94 -11.71 -10.91
CA LYS A 84 3.47 -12.90 -11.66
C LYS A 84 2.36 -13.66 -10.94
N ASN A 85 2.02 -13.23 -9.74
CA ASN A 85 1.01 -13.85 -8.89
C ASN A 85 -0.24 -12.97 -8.86
N LEU A 86 -1.41 -13.57 -9.03
CA LEU A 86 -2.69 -12.84 -9.03
C LEU A 86 -2.86 -12.01 -7.75
N TRP A 87 -2.54 -12.59 -6.59
CA TRP A 87 -2.68 -11.93 -5.30
C TRP A 87 -1.83 -10.65 -5.24
N MET A 88 -0.52 -10.78 -5.53
CA MET A 88 0.39 -9.65 -5.48
C MET A 88 0.10 -8.61 -6.56
N TYR A 89 -0.31 -9.05 -7.75
CA TYR A 89 -0.69 -8.15 -8.81
C TYR A 89 -1.90 -7.31 -8.40
N SER A 90 -2.92 -7.95 -7.83
CA SER A 90 -4.12 -7.26 -7.36
C SER A 90 -3.81 -6.29 -6.21
N TYR A 91 -3.01 -6.73 -5.24
CA TYR A 91 -2.60 -5.92 -4.10
C TYR A 91 -1.88 -4.65 -4.54
N LYS A 92 -0.89 -4.78 -5.41
CA LYS A 92 -0.09 -3.62 -5.85
C LYS A 92 -0.87 -2.66 -6.75
N ASN A 93 -2.00 -3.10 -7.29
CA ASN A 93 -2.83 -2.25 -8.14
C ASN A 93 -4.01 -1.60 -7.40
N ILE A 94 -4.17 -1.82 -6.10
CA ILE A 94 -5.12 -1.05 -5.30
C ILE A 94 -4.73 0.43 -5.37
N SER A 95 -5.71 1.32 -5.54
CA SER A 95 -5.44 2.75 -5.72
C SER A 95 -4.61 3.34 -4.59
N PHE A 96 -4.90 2.95 -3.34
CA PHE A 96 -4.10 3.39 -2.18
C PHE A 96 -2.65 2.94 -2.29
N GLU A 97 -2.42 1.69 -2.74
CA GLU A 97 -1.08 1.17 -2.91
C GLU A 97 -0.36 1.81 -4.10
N ARG A 98 -1.08 2.07 -5.18
CA ARG A 98 -0.50 2.77 -6.35
C ARG A 98 0.05 4.13 -5.97
N GLU A 99 -0.72 4.93 -5.23
CA GLU A 99 -0.24 6.23 -4.77
C GLU A 99 0.98 6.07 -3.86
N ALA A 100 0.89 5.17 -2.88
CA ALA A 100 1.96 4.99 -1.91
C ALA A 100 3.27 4.52 -2.56
N TYR A 101 3.22 3.56 -3.48
CA TYR A 101 4.42 3.09 -4.19
C TYR A 101 4.97 4.12 -5.16
N ALA A 102 4.10 4.87 -5.84
CA ALA A 102 4.55 5.87 -6.79
C ALA A 102 5.23 7.06 -6.12
N MET A 103 4.74 7.45 -4.94
CA MET A 103 5.14 8.71 -4.32
C MET A 103 6.02 8.57 -3.09
N ALA A 104 6.31 7.34 -2.64
CA ALA A 104 7.15 7.10 -1.46
C ALA A 104 8.58 7.64 -1.64
N TYR A 105 9.05 7.73 -2.88
CA TYR A 105 10.39 8.22 -3.21
C TYR A 105 10.44 9.74 -3.41
N GLU A 106 9.28 10.40 -3.47
CA GLU A 106 9.21 11.84 -3.71
C GLU A 106 9.49 12.60 -2.40
N ILE A 107 10.61 13.29 -2.35
CA ILE A 107 10.99 14.11 -1.19
C ILE A 107 9.96 15.24 -1.04
N GLY A 108 9.36 15.33 0.16
CA GLY A 108 8.37 16.36 0.46
C GLY A 108 6.94 16.02 0.09
N TYR A 109 6.67 14.83 -0.46
CA TYR A 109 5.30 14.39 -0.72
C TYR A 109 4.64 14.01 0.60
N ASN A 110 4.13 15.01 1.28
CA ASN A 110 3.54 14.89 2.60
C ASN A 110 2.37 15.87 2.73
N ASN A 111 1.97 16.19 3.95
CA ASN A 111 0.85 17.10 4.22
C ASN A 111 0.98 18.48 3.56
N ALA A 112 2.21 18.91 3.20
CA ALA A 112 2.41 20.22 2.58
C ALA A 112 2.25 20.20 1.05
N ILE A 113 2.63 19.08 0.41
CA ILE A 113 2.67 18.97 -1.07
C ILE A 113 1.54 18.07 -1.58
N ARG A 114 1.22 16.99 -0.85
CA ARG A 114 0.19 16.05 -1.29
C ARG A 114 -1.19 16.70 -1.29
N GLU A 115 -1.85 16.62 -2.43
CA GLU A 115 -3.26 17.05 -2.54
C GLU A 115 -4.16 16.10 -1.78
N PRO A 116 -5.20 16.60 -1.05
CA PRO A 116 -6.18 15.71 -0.44
C PRO A 116 -6.81 14.76 -1.46
N TYR A 117 -7.06 13.52 -1.05
CA TYR A 117 -7.62 12.47 -1.91
C TYR A 117 -6.76 12.17 -3.13
N GLY A 118 -5.44 12.31 -3.01
CA GLY A 118 -4.51 12.01 -4.11
C GLY A 118 -4.64 10.60 -4.67
N TRP A 119 -5.10 9.64 -3.86
CA TRP A 119 -5.30 8.25 -4.30
C TRP A 119 -6.37 8.12 -5.40
N VAL A 120 -7.29 9.06 -5.50
CA VAL A 120 -8.36 9.04 -6.51
C VAL A 120 -7.78 9.06 -7.92
N ASP A 121 -6.65 9.72 -8.12
CA ASP A 121 -5.97 9.80 -9.41
C ASP A 121 -5.40 8.44 -9.86
N TYR A 122 -5.34 7.47 -8.96
CA TYR A 122 -4.76 6.14 -9.20
C TYR A 122 -5.80 5.03 -9.34
N VAL A 123 -7.07 5.37 -9.25
CA VAL A 123 -8.16 4.37 -9.38
C VAL A 123 -8.19 3.73 -10.76
#